data_9d392cd8dc1f7325a557937eac6d93fd
#
_entry.id   9d392cd8dc1f7325a557937eac6d93fd
#
_cell.length_a   1.000
_cell.length_b   1.000
_cell.length_c   1.000
_cell.angle_alpha   90.00
_cell.angle_beta   90.00
_cell.angle_gamma   90.00
#
_symmetry.space_group_name_H-M   'P 1'
#
loop_
_entity.id
_entity.type
_entity.pdbx_description
1 polymer ?
#
loop_
_entity_poly.entity_id
_entity_poly.type
_entity_poly.pdbx_seq_one_letter_code
_entity_poly.pdbx_strand_id
1 'polypeptide(L)'
;MKISLIESFCTEFVGFVRVTAEDGSIGWGQLSTYNADITQMVLHRQVAPWVLGRDVSTAALLDDLLDLVTEKEHKFPGSYLRRAMAGFDTAIWDWYGRQQGKPVAALLGGSAGQVRAYASSMKRDITPQDEAARMCDLRDRYGFDAFKV
;
A
#
# COMPACT_ATOMS: atom_id res chain seq x y z
N MET A 1 -2.41 10.56 -17.17
CA MET A 1 -1.50 9.37 -17.18
C MET A 1 -2.26 8.19 -17.72
N LYS A 2 -1.74 7.56 -18.77
CA LYS A 2 -2.34 6.32 -19.28
C LYS A 2 -1.44 5.14 -18.92
N ILE A 3 -2.02 4.11 -18.31
CA ILE A 3 -1.29 2.98 -17.76
C ILE A 3 -0.86 2.05 -18.89
N SER A 4 0.45 1.82 -19.06
CA SER A 4 1.00 0.95 -20.11
C SER A 4 1.43 -0.42 -19.59
N LEU A 5 1.87 -0.52 -18.32
CA LEU A 5 2.41 -1.75 -17.77
C LEU A 5 2.19 -1.81 -16.26
N ILE A 6 1.89 -3.00 -15.76
CA ILE A 6 1.83 -3.33 -14.34
C ILE A 6 2.73 -4.54 -14.09
N GLU A 7 3.69 -4.37 -13.20
CA GLU A 7 4.61 -5.42 -12.78
C GLU A 7 4.54 -5.61 -11.27
N SER A 8 4.87 -6.80 -10.83
CA SER A 8 4.91 -7.10 -9.41
C SER A 8 6.15 -7.90 -9.03
N PHE A 9 6.65 -7.64 -7.84
CA PHE A 9 7.86 -8.22 -7.28
C PHE A 9 7.52 -8.73 -5.89
N CYS A 10 7.35 -10.04 -5.75
CA CYS A 10 6.82 -10.64 -4.53
C CYS A 10 7.62 -11.81 -4.01
N THR A 11 7.65 -11.92 -2.69
CA THR A 11 7.82 -13.17 -1.94
C THR A 11 6.48 -13.52 -1.30
N GLU A 12 6.42 -14.59 -0.51
CA GLU A 12 5.22 -14.91 0.29
C GLU A 12 4.82 -13.78 1.26
N PHE A 13 5.79 -13.06 1.81
CA PHE A 13 5.58 -12.10 2.90
C PHE A 13 5.60 -10.63 2.47
N VAL A 14 6.18 -10.33 1.34
CA VAL A 14 6.36 -8.95 0.84
C VAL A 14 6.10 -8.90 -0.64
N GLY A 15 5.33 -7.92 -1.08
CA GLY A 15 5.07 -7.67 -2.48
C GLY A 15 5.03 -6.17 -2.80
N PHE A 16 5.61 -5.82 -3.94
CA PHE A 16 5.55 -4.48 -4.51
C PHE A 16 4.93 -4.53 -5.89
N VAL A 17 4.24 -3.47 -6.25
CA VAL A 17 3.73 -3.24 -7.60
C VAL A 17 4.40 -1.99 -8.19
N ARG A 18 4.79 -2.09 -9.44
CA ARG A 18 5.25 -0.97 -10.26
C ARG A 18 4.23 -0.72 -11.36
N VAL A 19 3.71 0.48 -11.43
CA VAL A 19 2.87 0.94 -12.53
C VAL A 19 3.69 1.86 -13.42
N THR A 20 3.69 1.60 -14.73
CA THR A 20 4.39 2.41 -15.73
C THR A 20 3.37 3.09 -16.63
N ALA A 21 3.54 4.37 -16.87
CA ALA A 21 2.75 5.16 -17.82
C ALA A 21 3.28 5.02 -19.26
N GLU A 22 2.50 5.45 -20.25
CA GLU A 22 2.91 5.45 -21.67
C GLU A 22 4.16 6.31 -21.93
N ASP A 23 4.41 7.34 -21.12
CA ASP A 23 5.61 8.19 -21.18
C ASP A 23 6.84 7.60 -20.48
N GLY A 24 6.72 6.40 -19.93
CA GLY A 24 7.77 5.71 -19.18
C GLY A 24 7.90 6.13 -17.72
N SER A 25 7.14 7.10 -17.25
CA SER A 25 7.12 7.46 -15.83
C SER A 25 6.52 6.36 -14.97
N ILE A 26 7.00 6.22 -13.73
CA ILE A 26 6.64 5.10 -12.85
C ILE A 26 6.14 5.57 -11.50
N GLY A 27 5.29 4.72 -10.89
CA GLY A 27 4.94 4.81 -9.48
C GLY A 27 5.01 3.43 -8.82
N TRP A 28 5.26 3.42 -7.52
CA TRP A 28 5.41 2.22 -6.72
C TRP A 28 4.39 2.15 -5.59
N GLY A 29 3.83 0.95 -5.39
CA GLY A 29 2.98 0.64 -4.26
C GLY A 29 3.37 -0.67 -3.60
N GLN A 30 2.94 -0.88 -2.37
CA GLN A 30 3.16 -2.12 -1.64
C GLN A 30 1.86 -2.92 -1.62
N LEU A 31 1.95 -4.18 -2.02
CA LEU A 31 0.90 -5.16 -1.76
C LEU A 31 0.91 -5.54 -0.27
N SER A 32 -0.23 -5.98 0.24
CA SER A 32 -0.31 -6.41 1.64
C SER A 32 0.69 -7.52 1.95
N THR A 33 1.29 -7.47 3.14
CA THR A 33 2.12 -8.53 3.70
C THR A 33 1.29 -9.80 3.98
N TYR A 34 1.94 -10.93 4.07
CA TYR A 34 1.38 -12.27 4.18
C TYR A 34 0.51 -12.67 2.98
N ASN A 35 0.84 -13.77 2.35
CA ASN A 35 0.25 -14.25 1.11
C ASN A 35 0.31 -13.17 0.00
N ALA A 36 1.41 -12.44 -0.07
CA ALA A 36 1.62 -11.41 -1.08
C ALA A 36 1.68 -12.00 -2.49
N ASP A 37 2.14 -13.24 -2.63
CA ASP A 37 2.10 -14.06 -3.83
C ASP A 37 0.66 -14.31 -4.32
N ILE A 38 -0.28 -14.60 -3.43
CA ILE A 38 -1.71 -14.72 -3.77
C ILE A 38 -2.26 -13.34 -4.16
N THR A 39 -1.93 -12.29 -3.41
CA THR A 39 -2.37 -10.93 -3.72
C THR A 39 -1.84 -10.46 -5.09
N GLN A 40 -0.61 -10.84 -5.44
CA GLN A 40 -0.03 -10.61 -6.77
C GLN A 40 -0.85 -11.28 -7.87
N MET A 41 -1.25 -12.54 -7.69
CA MET A 41 -2.10 -13.23 -8.67
C MET A 41 -3.43 -12.51 -8.86
N VAL A 42 -4.04 -12.04 -7.77
CA VAL A 42 -5.28 -11.26 -7.81
C VAL A 42 -5.07 -9.93 -8.54
N LEU A 43 -3.95 -9.22 -8.29
CA LEU A 43 -3.60 -8.00 -9.02
C LEU A 43 -3.61 -8.23 -10.53
N HIS A 44 -2.92 -9.27 -11.01
CA HIS A 44 -2.81 -9.52 -12.45
C HIS A 44 -4.07 -10.12 -13.08
N ARG A 45 -4.89 -10.85 -12.33
CA ARG A 45 -6.09 -11.50 -12.86
C ARG A 45 -7.37 -10.68 -12.72
N GLN A 46 -7.49 -9.87 -11.67
CA GLN A 46 -8.72 -9.18 -11.33
C GLN A 46 -8.61 -7.64 -11.39
N VAL A 47 -7.42 -7.08 -11.28
CA VAL A 47 -7.22 -5.61 -11.35
C VAL A 47 -6.65 -5.20 -12.70
N ALA A 48 -5.50 -5.75 -13.08
CA ALA A 48 -4.78 -5.34 -14.28
C ALA A 48 -5.63 -5.35 -15.57
N PRO A 49 -6.51 -6.33 -15.85
CA PRO A 49 -7.31 -6.34 -17.07
C PRO A 49 -8.25 -5.14 -17.21
N TRP A 50 -8.68 -4.56 -16.10
CA TRP A 50 -9.61 -3.43 -16.09
C TRP A 50 -8.91 -2.08 -16.11
N VAL A 51 -7.66 -2.01 -15.65
CA VAL A 51 -6.94 -0.73 -15.47
C VAL A 51 -5.90 -0.47 -16.55
N LEU A 52 -5.35 -1.50 -17.22
CA LEU A 52 -4.41 -1.32 -18.33
C LEU A 52 -5.05 -0.51 -19.47
N GLY A 53 -4.28 0.44 -20.02
CA GLY A 53 -4.74 1.34 -21.08
C GLY A 53 -5.70 2.43 -20.62
N ARG A 54 -6.05 2.50 -19.33
CA ARG A 54 -6.94 3.54 -18.79
C ARG A 54 -6.16 4.79 -18.39
N ASP A 55 -6.84 5.93 -18.47
CA ASP A 55 -6.31 7.18 -17.98
C ASP A 55 -6.61 7.34 -16.48
N VAL A 56 -5.57 7.71 -15.73
CA VAL A 56 -5.63 8.02 -14.29
C VAL A 56 -4.89 9.34 -14.03
N SER A 57 -5.03 10.32 -14.92
CA SER A 57 -4.34 11.61 -14.79
C SER A 57 -4.85 12.47 -13.62
N THR A 58 -6.00 12.15 -13.06
CA THR A 58 -6.59 12.83 -11.90
C THR A 58 -7.05 11.82 -10.84
N ALA A 59 -7.15 12.27 -9.58
CA ALA A 59 -7.67 11.44 -8.49
C ALA A 59 -9.12 10.97 -8.78
N ALA A 60 -9.97 11.80 -9.37
CA ALA A 60 -11.33 11.41 -9.73
C ALA A 60 -11.36 10.26 -10.74
N LEU A 61 -10.49 10.28 -11.76
CA LEU A 61 -10.37 9.16 -12.70
C LEU A 61 -9.84 7.88 -12.04
N LEU A 62 -8.97 8.01 -11.03
CA LEU A 62 -8.53 6.88 -10.24
C LEU A 62 -9.68 6.29 -9.41
N ASP A 63 -10.47 7.13 -8.75
CA ASP A 63 -11.64 6.71 -7.97
C ASP A 63 -12.65 5.98 -8.86
N ASP A 64 -13.01 6.55 -10.01
CA ASP A 64 -13.91 5.94 -11.00
C ASP A 64 -13.38 4.56 -11.46
N LEU A 65 -12.07 4.45 -11.62
CA LEU A 65 -11.43 3.20 -12.05
C LEU A 65 -11.44 2.13 -10.95
N LEU A 66 -11.24 2.51 -9.70
CA LEU A 66 -11.32 1.60 -8.54
C LEU A 66 -12.76 1.12 -8.33
N ASP A 67 -13.75 1.98 -8.55
CA ASP A 67 -15.16 1.63 -8.52
C ASP A 67 -15.52 0.67 -9.66
N LEU A 68 -15.00 0.90 -10.87
CA LEU A 68 -15.16 -0.02 -11.99
C LEU A 68 -14.62 -1.41 -11.66
N VAL A 69 -13.40 -1.52 -11.11
CA VAL A 69 -12.83 -2.81 -10.71
C VAL A 69 -13.74 -3.50 -9.68
N THR A 70 -14.23 -2.75 -8.70
CA THR A 70 -15.12 -3.27 -7.66
C THR A 70 -16.43 -3.79 -8.25
N GLU A 71 -17.01 -3.09 -9.22
CA GLU A 71 -18.23 -3.51 -9.93
C GLU A 71 -18.00 -4.76 -10.76
N LYS A 72 -16.92 -4.81 -11.53
CA LYS A 72 -16.60 -5.95 -12.42
C LYS A 72 -16.29 -7.23 -11.63
N GLU A 73 -15.64 -7.09 -10.50
CA GLU A 73 -15.22 -8.20 -9.64
C GLU A 73 -16.21 -8.48 -8.48
N HIS A 74 -17.45 -7.99 -8.56
CA HIS A 74 -18.46 -8.11 -7.50
C HIS A 74 -18.78 -9.55 -7.08
N LYS A 75 -18.57 -10.53 -7.96
CA LYS A 75 -18.80 -11.98 -7.66
C LYS A 75 -17.68 -12.58 -6.80
N PHE A 76 -16.50 -11.98 -6.79
CA PHE A 76 -15.32 -12.43 -6.07
C PHE A 76 -14.74 -11.30 -5.18
N PRO A 77 -15.60 -10.66 -4.37
CA PRO A 77 -15.13 -9.62 -3.46
C PRO A 77 -14.27 -10.25 -2.36
N GLY A 78 -13.57 -9.45 -1.64
CA GLY A 78 -12.88 -9.91 -0.45
C GLY A 78 -11.55 -9.21 -0.21
N SER A 79 -10.86 -9.68 0.82
CA SER A 79 -9.66 -8.99 1.29
C SER A 79 -8.53 -9.00 0.27
N TYR A 80 -8.36 -10.05 -0.52
CA TYR A 80 -7.29 -10.13 -1.52
C TYR A 80 -7.49 -9.13 -2.66
N LEU A 81 -8.72 -8.96 -3.16
CA LEU A 81 -9.02 -7.93 -4.15
C LEU A 81 -8.71 -6.52 -3.59
N ARG A 82 -9.17 -6.22 -2.38
CA ARG A 82 -8.92 -4.92 -1.73
C ARG A 82 -7.43 -4.66 -1.50
N ARG A 83 -6.66 -5.69 -1.13
CA ARG A 83 -5.21 -5.58 -0.95
C ARG A 83 -4.47 -5.35 -2.27
N ALA A 84 -4.91 -6.01 -3.34
CA ALA A 84 -4.37 -5.80 -4.69
C ALA A 84 -4.68 -4.37 -5.20
N MET A 85 -5.92 -3.93 -5.04
CA MET A 85 -6.34 -2.56 -5.37
C MET A 85 -5.56 -1.51 -4.57
N ALA A 86 -5.34 -1.72 -3.27
CA ALA A 86 -4.58 -0.79 -2.43
C ALA A 86 -3.12 -0.65 -2.90
N GLY A 87 -2.47 -1.73 -3.34
CA GLY A 87 -1.13 -1.66 -3.92
C GLY A 87 -1.11 -0.85 -5.24
N PHE A 88 -2.10 -1.06 -6.09
CA PHE A 88 -2.27 -0.30 -7.33
C PHE A 88 -2.55 1.19 -7.04
N ASP A 89 -3.51 1.48 -6.18
CA ASP A 89 -3.87 2.84 -5.75
C ASP A 89 -2.65 3.61 -5.21
N THR A 90 -1.91 2.99 -4.29
CA THR A 90 -0.69 3.58 -3.72
C THR A 90 0.36 3.88 -4.80
N ALA A 91 0.49 3.01 -5.82
CA ALA A 91 1.41 3.26 -6.93
C ALA A 91 1.01 4.49 -7.76
N ILE A 92 -0.29 4.71 -7.98
CA ILE A 92 -0.77 5.90 -8.69
C ILE A 92 -0.54 7.17 -7.85
N TRP A 93 -0.78 7.12 -6.53
CA TRP A 93 -0.48 8.25 -5.64
C TRP A 93 1.02 8.56 -5.56
N ASP A 94 1.90 7.55 -5.55
CA ASP A 94 3.35 7.76 -5.65
C ASP A 94 3.72 8.44 -6.97
N TRP A 95 3.12 8.01 -8.08
CA TRP A 95 3.29 8.66 -9.37
C TRP A 95 2.85 10.13 -9.34
N TYR A 96 1.67 10.46 -8.78
CA TYR A 96 1.22 11.85 -8.65
C TYR A 96 2.23 12.70 -7.84
N GLY A 97 2.71 12.16 -6.74
CA GLY A 97 3.71 12.82 -5.89
C GLY A 97 4.99 13.16 -6.66
N ARG A 98 5.52 12.19 -7.40
CA ARG A 98 6.72 12.35 -8.23
C ARG A 98 6.51 13.38 -9.33
N GLN A 99 5.40 13.33 -10.04
CA GLN A 99 5.09 14.28 -11.12
C GLN A 99 4.97 15.72 -10.62
N GLN A 100 4.45 15.92 -9.42
CA GLN A 100 4.25 17.26 -8.84
C GLN A 100 5.39 17.70 -7.92
N GLY A 101 6.39 16.83 -7.66
CA GLY A 101 7.45 17.10 -6.69
C GLY A 101 6.93 17.33 -5.27
N LYS A 102 5.83 16.67 -4.89
CA LYS A 102 5.16 16.83 -3.60
C LYS A 102 5.02 15.49 -2.87
N PRO A 103 5.13 15.47 -1.55
CA PRO A 103 4.79 14.27 -0.78
C PRO A 103 3.29 13.97 -0.90
N VAL A 104 2.91 12.68 -0.92
CA VAL A 104 1.52 12.23 -1.03
C VAL A 104 0.64 12.85 0.07
N ALA A 105 1.17 12.99 1.29
CA ALA A 105 0.46 13.65 2.39
C ALA A 105 -0.04 15.06 2.00
N ALA A 106 0.78 15.85 1.28
CA ALA A 106 0.38 17.18 0.83
C ALA A 106 -0.66 17.11 -0.30
N LEU A 107 -0.60 16.11 -1.17
CA LEU A 107 -1.62 15.90 -2.23
C LEU A 107 -2.98 15.54 -1.63
N LEU A 108 -2.98 14.84 -0.49
CA LEU A 108 -4.17 14.47 0.26
C LEU A 108 -4.67 15.59 1.21
N GLY A 109 -4.10 16.80 1.11
CA GLY A 109 -4.51 17.94 1.94
C GLY A 109 -3.89 17.96 3.34
N GLY A 110 -2.95 17.07 3.63
CA GLY A 110 -2.20 17.05 4.88
C GLY A 110 -1.02 18.00 4.87
N SER A 111 -0.40 18.17 6.04
CA SER A 111 0.83 18.94 6.25
C SER A 111 1.87 18.10 6.98
N ALA A 112 3.14 18.47 6.83
CA ALA A 112 4.21 17.88 7.62
C ALA A 112 3.98 18.16 9.12
N GLY A 113 4.14 17.14 9.95
CA GLY A 113 3.95 17.25 11.39
C GLY A 113 4.58 16.07 12.13
N GLN A 114 4.73 16.23 13.44
CA GLN A 114 5.14 15.13 14.29
C GLN A 114 3.93 14.27 14.65
N VAL A 115 4.09 12.95 14.51
CA VAL A 115 3.10 11.96 14.95
C VAL A 115 3.72 11.18 16.10
N ARG A 116 3.01 11.12 17.24
CA ARG A 116 3.45 10.30 18.38
C ARG A 116 3.45 8.83 17.96
N ALA A 117 4.61 8.21 18.01
CA ALA A 117 4.78 6.80 17.74
C ALA A 117 4.61 5.97 19.01
N TYR A 118 4.11 4.76 18.86
CA TYR A 118 4.16 3.75 19.92
C TYR A 118 4.95 2.53 19.47
N ALA A 119 5.61 1.87 20.41
CA ALA A 119 6.25 0.58 20.16
C ALA A 119 5.21 -0.53 20.21
N SER A 120 5.05 -1.26 19.12
CA SER A 120 4.10 -2.38 19.05
C SER A 120 4.82 -3.72 19.26
N SER A 121 4.34 -4.53 20.20
CA SER A 121 4.73 -5.93 20.27
C SER A 121 4.06 -6.70 19.15
N MET A 122 4.85 -7.48 18.42
CA MET A 122 4.34 -8.47 17.46
C MET A 122 4.48 -9.89 18.01
N LYS A 123 4.98 -10.04 19.25
CA LYS A 123 5.17 -11.33 19.89
C LYS A 123 3.90 -11.77 20.60
N ARG A 124 3.56 -13.04 20.46
CA ARG A 124 2.40 -13.65 21.11
C ARG A 124 2.76 -14.82 22.02
N ASP A 125 4.02 -15.22 21.99
CA ASP A 125 4.62 -16.34 22.71
C ASP A 125 5.68 -15.88 23.74
N ILE A 126 5.48 -14.69 24.28
CA ILE A 126 6.38 -14.07 25.25
C ILE A 126 5.70 -14.00 26.62
N THR A 127 6.45 -14.18 27.71
CA THR A 127 5.88 -14.00 29.06
C THR A 127 5.60 -12.51 29.34
N PRO A 128 4.63 -12.16 30.21
CA PRO A 128 4.39 -10.78 30.58
C PRO A 128 5.63 -10.09 31.16
N GLN A 129 6.46 -10.82 31.90
CA GLN A 129 7.69 -10.30 32.51
C GLN A 129 8.74 -9.95 31.44
N ASP A 130 8.95 -10.83 30.48
CA ASP A 130 9.90 -10.61 29.38
C ASP A 130 9.41 -9.48 28.46
N GLU A 131 8.09 -9.40 28.21
CA GLU A 131 7.53 -8.32 27.42
C GLU A 131 7.69 -6.97 28.13
N ALA A 132 7.46 -6.92 29.46
CA ALA A 132 7.68 -5.71 30.24
C ALA A 132 9.16 -5.27 30.19
N ALA A 133 10.10 -6.21 30.35
CA ALA A 133 11.53 -5.92 30.22
C ALA A 133 11.88 -5.37 28.84
N ARG A 134 11.33 -5.97 27.77
CA ARG A 134 11.52 -5.52 26.39
C ARG A 134 10.95 -4.11 26.17
N MET A 135 9.79 -3.80 26.71
CA MET A 135 9.20 -2.46 26.62
C MET A 135 10.05 -1.41 27.36
N CYS A 136 10.59 -1.76 28.54
CA CYS A 136 11.52 -0.88 29.26
C CYS A 136 12.78 -0.62 28.43
N ASP A 137 13.37 -1.64 27.81
CA ASP A 137 14.53 -1.49 26.92
C ASP A 137 14.22 -0.58 25.72
N LEU A 138 13.06 -0.73 25.08
CA LEU A 138 12.63 0.13 23.98
C LEU A 138 12.43 1.58 24.42
N ARG A 139 11.88 1.81 25.60
CA ARG A 139 11.78 3.15 26.21
C ARG A 139 13.16 3.77 26.41
N ASP A 140 14.06 3.01 27.01
CA ASP A 140 15.36 3.53 27.47
C ASP A 140 16.31 3.78 26.28
N ARG A 141 16.24 2.96 25.22
CA ARG A 141 17.08 3.12 24.02
C ARG A 141 16.53 4.09 22.99
N TYR A 142 15.21 4.13 22.81
CA TYR A 142 14.58 4.84 21.68
C TYR A 142 13.62 5.94 22.11
N GLY A 143 13.36 6.10 23.42
CA GLY A 143 12.50 7.16 23.95
C GLY A 143 11.01 6.95 23.70
N PHE A 144 10.56 5.72 23.42
CA PHE A 144 9.13 5.44 23.33
C PHE A 144 8.43 5.66 24.67
N ASP A 145 7.30 6.32 24.65
CA ASP A 145 6.45 6.62 25.81
C ASP A 145 5.04 6.01 25.69
N ALA A 146 4.78 5.28 24.62
CA ALA A 146 3.55 4.56 24.37
C ALA A 146 3.84 3.16 23.82
N PHE A 147 3.07 2.18 24.26
CA PHE A 147 3.29 0.76 23.92
C PHE A 147 1.97 0.08 23.59
N LYS A 148 2.01 -0.85 22.66
CA LYS A 148 0.92 -1.76 22.32
C LYS A 148 1.41 -3.19 22.53
N VAL A 149 0.85 -3.90 23.49
CA VAL A 149 1.16 -5.28 23.86
C VAL A 149 0.02 -6.24 23.52
#